data_6f61cb78f121e63dc13eccefdb314947
#
_entry.id   6f61cb78f121e63dc13eccefdb314947
#
_cell.length_a   1.000
_cell.length_b   1.000
_cell.length_c   1.000
_cell.angle_alpha   90.00
_cell.angle_beta   90.00
_cell.angle_gamma   90.00
#
_symmetry.space_group_name_H-M   'P 1'
#
loop_
_entity.id
_entity.type
_entity.pdbx_description
1 polymer ?
#
loop_
_entity_poly.entity_id
_entity_poly.type
_entity_poly.pdbx_seq_one_letter_code
_entity_poly.pdbx_strand_id
1 'polypeptide(L)'
;MKLRLSCKAIMVALSFALSNMAASEELKVYNFSPVNQYNLNLSAGFWNPIIKYVSEKSGVNLTLKLGRTSSDTTSYVLAQEVDFAFTNHLFSPERDKMGWKVFGRRDAPALEGQIVVPADSPIHSLSELEGKEVVYPGPEAFIAYKVTNSELVKKGINTSTVFAGNMDGAFSQLLSGKAQAMGANSQLVSGYTEREGKSFRVLWSSASFNDLALMASPRVSKKERDAVANAFFNMPHDAYGRRILQEATELVHAPTPITFIPATEADYASYRAFYNSLPANLK
;
A
#
# COMPACT_ATOMS: atom_id res chain seq x y z
N MET A 1 41.43 -76.74 11.41
CA MET A 1 40.08 -76.28 11.83
C MET A 1 39.89 -74.88 11.30
N LYS A 2 39.19 -74.70 10.15
CA LYS A 2 39.04 -73.38 9.45
C LYS A 2 37.72 -72.75 9.84
N LEU A 3 37.81 -71.62 10.51
CA LEU A 3 36.64 -70.81 10.83
C LEU A 3 36.26 -69.93 9.60
N ARG A 4 35.12 -70.19 8.98
CA ARG A 4 34.53 -69.34 7.96
C ARG A 4 33.60 -68.34 8.67
N LEU A 5 34.06 -67.11 8.85
CA LEU A 5 33.15 -66.03 9.27
C LEU A 5 32.36 -65.53 8.03
N SER A 6 31.06 -65.48 8.20
CA SER A 6 30.08 -65.20 7.18
C SER A 6 30.00 -63.65 6.91
N CYS A 7 30.31 -63.26 5.65
CA CYS A 7 30.24 -61.86 5.15
C CYS A 7 28.83 -61.34 4.88
N LYS A 8 27.79 -61.88 5.52
CA LYS A 8 26.39 -61.50 5.24
C LYS A 8 25.78 -60.49 6.22
N ALA A 9 26.48 -60.06 7.29
CA ALA A 9 25.92 -59.19 8.32
C ALA A 9 26.29 -57.72 8.18
N ILE A 10 27.13 -57.29 7.22
CA ILE A 10 27.61 -55.90 7.10
C ILE A 10 26.84 -55.09 6.03
N MET A 11 26.04 -55.73 5.18
CA MET A 11 25.36 -55.06 4.07
C MET A 11 23.94 -54.53 4.41
N VAL A 12 23.40 -54.81 5.59
CA VAL A 12 22.06 -54.33 6.00
C VAL A 12 22.12 -53.04 6.86
N ALA A 13 23.27 -52.73 7.46
CA ALA A 13 23.40 -51.54 8.30
C ALA A 13 23.67 -50.23 7.52
N LEU A 14 24.07 -50.33 6.23
CA LEU A 14 24.35 -49.11 5.41
C LEU A 14 23.13 -48.58 4.64
N SER A 15 22.03 -49.36 4.59
CA SER A 15 20.81 -48.94 3.84
C SER A 15 19.84 -48.11 4.67
N PHE A 16 20.03 -47.99 5.98
CA PHE A 16 19.15 -47.18 6.86
C PHE A 16 19.66 -45.76 7.18
N ALA A 17 20.89 -45.43 6.76
CA ALA A 17 21.47 -44.11 7.03
C ALA A 17 21.23 -43.08 5.92
N LEU A 18 20.60 -43.46 4.81
CA LEU A 18 20.37 -42.59 3.65
C LEU A 18 18.94 -42.03 3.53
N SER A 19 18.05 -42.32 4.49
CA SER A 19 16.63 -41.95 4.38
C SER A 19 16.23 -40.67 5.17
N ASN A 20 17.17 -39.97 5.76
CA ASN A 20 16.89 -38.73 6.51
C ASN A 20 17.68 -37.49 6.05
N MET A 21 17.94 -37.41 4.75
CA MET A 21 18.06 -36.04 4.18
C MET A 21 16.62 -35.54 3.93
N ALA A 22 15.94 -35.16 5.01
CA ALA A 22 14.83 -34.25 4.90
C ALA A 22 15.39 -33.05 4.12
N ALA A 23 15.01 -32.90 2.86
CA ALA A 23 15.23 -31.67 2.14
C ALA A 23 14.68 -30.56 3.06
N SER A 24 15.53 -29.71 3.58
CA SER A 24 15.13 -28.46 4.19
C SER A 24 14.35 -27.76 3.09
N GLU A 25 13.03 -27.84 3.14
CA GLU A 25 12.17 -27.10 2.25
C GLU A 25 12.53 -25.64 2.53
N GLU A 26 13.21 -25.01 1.58
CA GLU A 26 13.62 -23.61 1.70
C GLU A 26 12.33 -22.83 1.91
N LEU A 27 12.16 -22.27 3.11
CA LEU A 27 10.93 -21.58 3.50
C LEU A 27 10.69 -20.44 2.50
N LYS A 28 9.67 -20.61 1.67
CA LYS A 28 9.30 -19.61 0.66
C LYS A 28 9.07 -18.27 1.33
N VAL A 29 9.80 -17.25 0.88
CA VAL A 29 9.68 -15.89 1.34
C VAL A 29 8.76 -15.14 0.39
N TYR A 30 7.78 -14.45 0.96
CA TYR A 30 6.85 -13.60 0.23
C TYR A 30 7.14 -12.13 0.51
N ASN A 31 7.21 -11.32 -0.53
CA ASN A 31 7.41 -9.88 -0.40
C ASN A 31 6.07 -9.15 -0.29
N PHE A 32 5.93 -8.33 0.74
CA PHE A 32 4.83 -7.39 0.92
C PHE A 32 5.29 -5.97 0.63
N SER A 33 4.59 -5.24 -0.24
CA SER A 33 4.90 -3.84 -0.54
C SER A 33 3.69 -2.92 -0.39
N PRO A 34 3.72 -1.97 0.54
CA PRO A 34 2.72 -0.92 0.62
C PRO A 34 3.08 0.25 -0.29
N VAL A 35 2.08 0.91 -0.85
CA VAL A 35 2.27 2.24 -1.45
C VAL A 35 2.83 3.21 -0.41
N ASN A 36 3.88 3.90 -0.77
CA ASN A 36 4.61 4.79 0.13
C ASN A 36 3.84 6.11 0.32
N GLN A 37 2.99 6.15 1.35
CA GLN A 37 2.18 7.32 1.70
C GLN A 37 2.99 8.37 2.49
N TYR A 38 3.94 7.91 3.30
CA TYR A 38 4.80 8.70 4.17
C TYR A 38 6.25 8.70 3.68
N ASN A 39 7.13 9.47 4.32
CA ASN A 39 8.56 9.31 4.12
C ASN A 39 9.03 7.89 4.50
N LEU A 40 10.21 7.49 4.03
CA LEU A 40 10.68 6.11 4.13
C LEU A 40 10.80 5.63 5.59
N ASN A 41 11.31 6.47 6.50
CA ASN A 41 11.48 6.10 7.91
C ASN A 41 10.15 5.88 8.61
N LEU A 42 9.19 6.77 8.37
CA LEU A 42 7.85 6.66 8.93
C LEU A 42 7.11 5.44 8.36
N SER A 43 7.24 5.18 7.05
CA SER A 43 6.68 3.99 6.41
C SER A 43 7.27 2.70 6.97
N ALA A 44 8.59 2.66 7.22
CA ALA A 44 9.25 1.49 7.82
C ALA A 44 8.80 1.28 9.27
N GLY A 45 8.72 2.35 10.07
CA GLY A 45 8.24 2.29 11.46
C GLY A 45 6.81 1.78 11.56
N PHE A 46 5.96 2.19 10.60
CA PHE A 46 4.56 1.77 10.54
C PHE A 46 4.42 0.29 10.12
N TRP A 47 5.06 -0.12 9.03
CA TRP A 47 4.80 -1.42 8.42
C TRP A 47 5.62 -2.58 8.99
N ASN A 48 6.87 -2.36 9.45
CA ASN A 48 7.71 -3.46 9.96
C ASN A 48 7.07 -4.23 11.13
N PRO A 49 6.53 -3.56 12.18
CA PRO A 49 5.88 -4.29 13.27
C PRO A 49 4.63 -5.06 12.82
N ILE A 50 3.84 -4.47 11.92
CA ILE A 50 2.63 -5.08 11.37
C ILE A 50 2.99 -6.34 10.57
N ILE A 51 3.93 -6.24 9.62
CA ILE A 51 4.32 -7.36 8.75
C ILE A 51 4.99 -8.47 9.56
N LYS A 52 5.81 -8.12 10.56
CA LYS A 52 6.37 -9.11 11.48
C LYS A 52 5.27 -9.89 12.21
N TYR A 53 4.29 -9.20 12.80
CA TYR A 53 3.15 -9.82 13.45
C TYR A 53 2.37 -10.74 12.49
N VAL A 54 2.03 -10.23 11.31
CA VAL A 54 1.27 -10.99 10.31
C VAL A 54 2.05 -12.23 9.86
N SER A 55 3.36 -12.11 9.65
CA SER A 55 4.22 -13.25 9.32
C SER A 55 4.20 -14.32 10.42
N GLU A 56 4.39 -13.93 11.67
CA GLU A 56 4.38 -14.84 12.82
C GLU A 56 3.02 -15.54 13.00
N LYS A 57 1.92 -14.79 12.88
CA LYS A 57 0.56 -15.32 13.14
C LYS A 57 -0.03 -16.12 11.98
N SER A 58 0.33 -15.81 10.75
CA SER A 58 -0.12 -16.55 9.57
C SER A 58 0.69 -17.81 9.29
N GLY A 59 1.92 -17.90 9.79
CA GLY A 59 2.89 -18.92 9.39
C GLY A 59 3.41 -18.74 7.95
N VAL A 60 3.09 -17.62 7.30
CA VAL A 60 3.60 -17.25 5.97
C VAL A 60 4.78 -16.31 6.17
N ASN A 61 5.95 -16.70 5.68
CA ASN A 61 7.17 -15.91 5.84
C ASN A 61 7.12 -14.65 4.98
N LEU A 62 6.79 -13.50 5.58
CA LEU A 62 6.64 -12.21 4.91
C LEU A 62 7.87 -11.32 5.15
N THR A 63 8.31 -10.65 4.10
CA THR A 63 9.34 -9.60 4.14
C THR A 63 8.77 -8.30 3.59
N LEU A 64 9.02 -7.19 4.28
CA LEU A 64 8.61 -5.87 3.83
C LEU A 64 9.56 -5.35 2.74
N LYS A 65 9.01 -4.99 1.57
CA LYS A 65 9.72 -4.33 0.48
C LYS A 65 9.20 -2.91 0.29
N LEU A 66 9.93 -1.93 0.77
CA LEU A 66 9.58 -0.51 0.65
C LEU A 66 10.24 0.12 -0.58
N GLY A 67 9.46 0.90 -1.31
CA GLY A 67 9.94 1.80 -2.33
C GLY A 67 10.37 3.17 -1.76
N ARG A 68 11.08 3.96 -2.55
CA ARG A 68 11.43 5.35 -2.21
C ARG A 68 10.32 6.32 -2.58
N THR A 69 9.53 5.97 -3.58
CA THR A 69 8.43 6.78 -4.11
C THR A 69 7.10 6.05 -4.07
N SER A 70 6.01 6.77 -4.20
CA SER A 70 4.66 6.19 -4.25
C SER A 70 4.42 5.29 -5.47
N SER A 71 5.25 5.41 -6.51
CA SER A 71 5.17 4.60 -7.73
C SER A 71 5.91 3.28 -7.65
N ASP A 72 6.84 3.13 -6.71
CA ASP A 72 7.75 1.97 -6.67
C ASP A 72 6.99 0.67 -6.40
N THR A 73 5.97 0.69 -5.52
CA THR A 73 5.11 -0.48 -5.28
C THR A 73 4.46 -0.97 -6.58
N THR A 74 3.98 -0.05 -7.43
CA THR A 74 3.43 -0.41 -8.73
C THR A 74 4.50 -1.04 -9.62
N SER A 75 5.70 -0.47 -9.65
CA SER A 75 6.83 -1.02 -10.41
C SER A 75 7.18 -2.44 -9.95
N TYR A 76 7.22 -2.68 -8.64
CA TYR A 76 7.46 -4.02 -8.07
C TYR A 76 6.36 -5.03 -8.43
N VAL A 77 5.10 -4.59 -8.43
CA VAL A 77 3.96 -5.42 -8.87
C VAL A 77 4.09 -5.79 -10.34
N LEU A 78 4.36 -4.80 -11.20
CA LEU A 78 4.50 -5.02 -12.65
C LEU A 78 5.70 -5.91 -12.99
N ALA A 79 6.81 -5.76 -12.25
CA ALA A 79 8.01 -6.61 -12.37
C ALA A 79 7.85 -7.99 -11.68
N GLN A 80 6.71 -8.28 -11.06
CA GLN A 80 6.46 -9.50 -10.30
C GLN A 80 7.45 -9.76 -9.14
N GLU A 81 7.96 -8.70 -8.55
CA GLU A 81 8.93 -8.75 -7.44
C GLU A 81 8.26 -8.82 -6.06
N VAL A 82 6.95 -8.66 -5.99
CA VAL A 82 6.16 -8.72 -4.76
C VAL A 82 4.97 -9.67 -4.91
N ASP A 83 4.52 -10.20 -3.80
CA ASP A 83 3.47 -11.21 -3.72
C ASP A 83 2.21 -10.66 -3.05
N PHE A 84 2.39 -9.71 -2.13
CA PHE A 84 1.32 -8.98 -1.48
C PHE A 84 1.56 -7.48 -1.62
N ALA A 85 0.49 -6.71 -1.71
CA ALA A 85 0.57 -5.26 -1.80
C ALA A 85 -0.56 -4.59 -1.02
N PHE A 86 -0.26 -3.41 -0.45
CA PHE A 86 -1.26 -2.49 0.05
C PHE A 86 -1.33 -1.30 -0.91
N THR A 87 -2.32 -1.30 -1.81
CA THR A 87 -2.34 -0.40 -2.97
C THR A 87 -3.75 -0.16 -3.50
N ASN A 88 -3.92 0.94 -4.22
CA ASN A 88 -5.08 1.21 -5.07
C ASN A 88 -4.70 1.47 -6.54
N HIS A 89 -3.47 1.11 -6.93
CA HIS A 89 -2.93 1.38 -8.26
C HIS A 89 -3.23 0.28 -9.29
N LEU A 90 -3.96 -0.79 -8.91
CA LEU A 90 -4.15 -1.98 -9.75
C LEU A 90 -5.55 -2.10 -10.37
N PHE A 91 -6.39 -1.06 -10.26
CA PHE A 91 -7.77 -1.10 -10.71
C PHE A 91 -8.02 -0.52 -12.11
N SER A 92 -6.95 -0.16 -12.84
CA SER A 92 -7.11 0.18 -14.28
C SER A 92 -7.43 -1.07 -15.08
N PRO A 93 -8.15 -0.95 -16.25
CA PRO A 93 -8.56 -2.10 -17.05
C PRO A 93 -7.41 -3.04 -17.45
N GLU A 94 -6.20 -2.50 -17.68
CA GLU A 94 -5.01 -3.27 -18.05
C GLU A 94 -4.46 -4.04 -16.86
N ARG A 95 -4.39 -3.39 -15.68
CA ARG A 95 -3.82 -3.97 -14.46
C ARG A 95 -4.77 -4.95 -13.79
N ASP A 96 -6.07 -4.72 -13.90
CA ASP A 96 -7.11 -5.64 -13.39
C ASP A 96 -6.97 -7.05 -14.03
N LYS A 97 -6.52 -7.11 -15.28
CA LYS A 97 -6.22 -8.37 -15.99
C LYS A 97 -5.04 -9.17 -15.40
N MET A 98 -4.20 -8.56 -14.58
CA MET A 98 -3.10 -9.25 -13.91
C MET A 98 -3.59 -10.27 -12.86
N GLY A 99 -4.87 -10.23 -12.49
CA GLY A 99 -5.51 -11.23 -11.64
C GLY A 99 -5.18 -11.11 -10.15
N TRP A 100 -4.64 -9.98 -9.70
CA TRP A 100 -4.48 -9.68 -8.28
C TRP A 100 -5.82 -9.73 -7.57
N LYS A 101 -5.84 -10.23 -6.32
CA LYS A 101 -7.07 -10.43 -5.55
C LYS A 101 -7.09 -9.55 -4.32
N VAL A 102 -8.14 -8.74 -4.19
CA VAL A 102 -8.44 -8.02 -2.96
C VAL A 102 -8.83 -9.02 -1.87
N PHE A 103 -8.26 -8.85 -0.67
CA PHE A 103 -8.67 -9.65 0.48
C PHE A 103 -9.01 -8.81 1.72
N GLY A 104 -8.62 -7.53 1.75
CA GLY A 104 -8.90 -6.65 2.87
C GLY A 104 -8.59 -5.19 2.58
N ARG A 105 -8.81 -4.33 3.58
CA ARG A 105 -8.46 -2.92 3.60
C ARG A 105 -8.28 -2.42 5.04
N ARG A 106 -7.75 -1.21 5.22
CA ARG A 106 -7.90 -0.56 6.53
C ARG A 106 -9.38 -0.27 6.81
N ASP A 107 -9.76 -0.39 8.08
CA ASP A 107 -11.05 0.09 8.58
C ASP A 107 -10.94 1.60 8.81
N ALA A 108 -11.19 2.34 7.77
CA ALA A 108 -11.06 3.79 7.76
C ALA A 108 -12.26 4.40 7.03
N PRO A 109 -12.67 5.63 7.38
CA PRO A 109 -13.65 6.38 6.59
C PRO A 109 -13.24 6.43 5.13
N ALA A 110 -14.22 6.53 4.25
CA ALA A 110 -13.95 6.68 2.83
C ALA A 110 -13.11 7.94 2.57
N LEU A 111 -12.24 7.85 1.58
CA LEU A 111 -11.27 8.88 1.23
C LEU A 111 -11.81 9.78 0.13
N GLU A 112 -11.47 11.05 0.19
CA GLU A 112 -11.73 12.02 -0.87
C GLU A 112 -10.40 12.50 -1.47
N GLY A 113 -10.37 12.69 -2.77
CA GLY A 113 -9.34 13.49 -3.42
C GLY A 113 -9.61 14.95 -3.14
N GLN A 114 -8.63 15.66 -2.63
CA GLN A 114 -8.73 17.07 -2.32
C GLN A 114 -7.69 17.88 -3.09
N ILE A 115 -8.07 19.05 -3.58
CA ILE A 115 -7.13 20.07 -4.03
C ILE A 115 -7.04 21.10 -2.90
N VAL A 116 -5.85 21.22 -2.32
CA VAL A 116 -5.61 22.06 -1.14
C VAL A 116 -4.52 23.09 -1.40
N VAL A 117 -4.63 24.20 -0.67
CA VAL A 117 -3.63 25.27 -0.58
C VAL A 117 -3.32 25.56 0.89
N PRO A 118 -2.20 26.21 1.25
CA PRO A 118 -2.00 26.71 2.61
C PRO A 118 -3.18 27.57 3.07
N ALA A 119 -3.51 27.55 4.35
CA ALA A 119 -4.68 28.27 4.88
C ALA A 119 -4.62 29.79 4.64
N ASP A 120 -3.42 30.36 4.62
CA ASP A 120 -3.12 31.76 4.36
C ASP A 120 -2.88 32.10 2.88
N SER A 121 -3.03 31.12 1.98
CA SER A 121 -2.89 31.33 0.53
C SER A 121 -3.91 32.36 0.02
N PRO A 122 -3.53 33.24 -0.92
CA PRO A 122 -4.45 34.13 -1.60
C PRO A 122 -5.41 33.43 -2.57
N ILE A 123 -5.22 32.12 -2.82
CA ILE A 123 -6.03 31.33 -3.77
C ILE A 123 -7.27 30.80 -3.06
N HIS A 124 -8.45 31.09 -3.59
CA HIS A 124 -9.75 30.74 -3.01
C HIS A 124 -10.62 29.86 -3.91
N SER A 125 -10.23 29.66 -5.18
CA SER A 125 -10.98 28.88 -6.15
C SER A 125 -10.08 28.06 -7.07
N LEU A 126 -10.63 27.02 -7.70
CA LEU A 126 -9.88 26.21 -8.67
C LEU A 126 -9.45 27.02 -9.90
N SER A 127 -10.27 27.98 -10.36
CA SER A 127 -9.96 28.81 -11.54
C SER A 127 -8.69 29.66 -11.35
N GLU A 128 -8.37 30.03 -10.12
CA GLU A 128 -7.14 30.77 -9.81
C GLU A 128 -5.86 29.92 -9.91
N LEU A 129 -6.00 28.61 -10.14
CA LEU A 129 -4.88 27.70 -10.39
C LEU A 129 -4.41 27.72 -11.85
N GLU A 130 -5.10 28.42 -12.75
CA GLU A 130 -4.67 28.51 -14.16
C GLU A 130 -3.21 28.99 -14.25
N GLY A 131 -2.38 28.22 -14.98
CA GLY A 131 -0.95 28.49 -15.17
C GLY A 131 -0.06 28.26 -13.94
N LYS A 132 -0.60 27.74 -12.83
CA LYS A 132 0.16 27.51 -11.58
C LYS A 132 0.70 26.09 -11.47
N GLU A 133 1.69 25.91 -10.58
CA GLU A 133 2.21 24.59 -10.25
C GLU A 133 1.34 23.91 -9.20
N VAL A 134 0.92 22.68 -9.50
CA VAL A 134 0.22 21.80 -8.56
C VAL A 134 1.09 20.58 -8.30
N VAL A 135 1.39 20.34 -7.03
CA VAL A 135 2.24 19.21 -6.62
C VAL A 135 1.38 18.00 -6.22
N TYR A 136 1.90 16.83 -6.54
CA TYR A 136 1.30 15.53 -6.26
C TYR A 136 2.35 14.55 -5.72
N PRO A 137 1.96 13.49 -5.00
CA PRO A 137 2.91 12.50 -4.48
C PRO A 137 3.57 11.67 -5.59
N GLY A 138 2.88 11.44 -6.70
CA GLY A 138 3.43 10.68 -7.84
C GLY A 138 2.37 10.37 -8.89
N PRO A 139 2.79 9.94 -10.10
CA PRO A 139 1.89 9.72 -11.23
C PRO A 139 0.93 8.53 -11.02
N GLU A 140 1.26 7.62 -10.12
CA GLU A 140 0.42 6.46 -9.79
C GLU A 140 -0.61 6.75 -8.69
N ALA A 141 -0.48 7.85 -7.95
CA ALA A 141 -1.36 8.19 -6.84
C ALA A 141 -2.80 8.40 -7.32
N PHE A 142 -3.66 7.39 -7.10
CA PHE A 142 -5.01 7.39 -7.63
C PHE A 142 -5.82 8.59 -7.11
N ILE A 143 -6.02 8.68 -5.79
CA ILE A 143 -6.87 9.71 -5.19
C ILE A 143 -6.21 11.08 -5.28
N ALA A 144 -4.94 11.16 -4.88
CA ALA A 144 -4.25 12.44 -4.78
C ALA A 144 -3.86 13.06 -6.15
N TYR A 145 -3.66 12.25 -7.19
CA TYR A 145 -3.30 12.75 -8.51
C TYR A 145 -4.36 12.47 -9.56
N LYS A 146 -4.66 11.19 -9.87
CA LYS A 146 -5.52 10.88 -11.01
C LYS A 146 -6.92 11.50 -10.87
N VAL A 147 -7.51 11.42 -9.66
CA VAL A 147 -8.83 11.99 -9.37
C VAL A 147 -8.80 13.52 -9.39
N THR A 148 -7.86 14.13 -8.65
CA THR A 148 -7.81 15.61 -8.52
C THR A 148 -7.39 16.29 -9.82
N ASN A 149 -6.38 15.75 -10.51
CA ASN A 149 -5.95 16.29 -11.80
C ASN A 149 -7.03 16.14 -12.89
N SER A 150 -7.78 15.03 -12.88
CA SER A 150 -8.89 14.87 -13.83
C SER A 150 -9.96 15.95 -13.68
N GLU A 151 -10.18 16.46 -12.47
CA GLU A 151 -11.12 17.56 -12.24
C GLU A 151 -10.61 18.87 -12.84
N LEU A 152 -9.33 19.20 -12.66
CA LEU A 152 -8.72 20.38 -13.30
C LEU A 152 -8.84 20.30 -14.83
N VAL A 153 -8.49 19.15 -15.40
CA VAL A 153 -8.59 18.92 -16.85
C VAL A 153 -10.05 19.03 -17.33
N LYS A 154 -11.03 18.43 -16.62
CA LYS A 154 -12.47 18.55 -16.97
C LYS A 154 -12.97 19.98 -16.93
N LYS A 155 -12.43 20.81 -16.05
CA LYS A 155 -12.75 22.25 -15.97
C LYS A 155 -11.96 23.11 -16.95
N GLY A 156 -11.07 22.54 -17.74
CA GLY A 156 -10.22 23.28 -18.67
C GLY A 156 -9.16 24.15 -17.96
N ILE A 157 -8.80 23.84 -16.71
CA ILE A 157 -7.79 24.56 -15.95
C ILE A 157 -6.43 23.94 -16.22
N ASN A 158 -5.55 24.68 -16.89
CA ASN A 158 -4.21 24.22 -17.24
C ASN A 158 -3.25 24.51 -16.09
N THR A 159 -2.61 23.47 -15.56
CA THR A 159 -1.64 23.59 -14.47
C THR A 159 -0.34 22.86 -14.82
N SER A 160 0.77 23.31 -14.23
CA SER A 160 2.02 22.55 -14.30
C SER A 160 2.03 21.48 -13.21
N THR A 161 2.23 20.21 -13.61
CA THR A 161 2.26 19.06 -12.68
C THR A 161 3.67 18.82 -12.18
N VAL A 162 3.82 18.74 -10.85
CA VAL A 162 5.07 18.40 -10.17
C VAL A 162 4.86 17.15 -9.32
N PHE A 163 5.78 16.19 -9.36
CA PHE A 163 5.76 14.99 -8.53
C PHE A 163 6.84 15.01 -7.46
N ALA A 164 6.45 14.85 -6.20
CA ALA A 164 7.32 14.99 -5.03
C ALA A 164 7.78 13.65 -4.43
N GLY A 165 7.39 12.51 -5.03
CA GLY A 165 7.78 11.17 -4.61
C GLY A 165 6.83 10.53 -3.59
N ASN A 166 6.33 11.27 -2.60
CA ASN A 166 5.34 10.83 -1.61
C ASN A 166 4.56 12.04 -1.07
N MET A 167 3.57 11.79 -0.19
CA MET A 167 2.72 12.86 0.35
C MET A 167 3.50 13.85 1.22
N ASP A 168 4.40 13.38 2.09
CA ASP A 168 5.21 14.29 2.93
C ASP A 168 6.08 15.22 2.07
N GLY A 169 6.63 14.71 0.97
CA GLY A 169 7.36 15.52 -0.01
C GLY A 169 6.46 16.55 -0.70
N ALA A 170 5.20 16.18 -1.01
CA ALA A 170 4.24 17.11 -1.61
C ALA A 170 3.84 18.23 -0.64
N PHE A 171 3.57 17.92 0.62
CA PHE A 171 3.33 18.93 1.66
C PHE A 171 4.54 19.86 1.83
N SER A 172 5.75 19.32 1.84
CA SER A 172 6.97 20.12 1.96
C SER A 172 7.13 21.11 0.81
N GLN A 173 6.83 20.71 -0.43
CA GLN A 173 6.89 21.61 -1.60
C GLN A 173 5.79 22.67 -1.56
N LEU A 174 4.57 22.30 -1.14
CA LEU A 174 3.47 23.25 -0.95
C LEU A 174 3.81 24.31 0.11
N LEU A 175 4.27 23.89 1.28
CA LEU A 175 4.57 24.77 2.41
C LEU A 175 5.81 25.65 2.20
N SER A 176 6.74 25.20 1.36
CA SER A 176 7.91 26.01 0.95
C SER A 176 7.61 27.00 -0.19
N GLY A 177 6.36 27.02 -0.71
CA GLY A 177 5.96 27.90 -1.81
C GLY A 177 6.48 27.48 -3.19
N LYS A 178 7.10 26.30 -3.31
CA LYS A 178 7.53 25.75 -4.61
C LYS A 178 6.36 25.36 -5.50
N ALA A 179 5.25 24.97 -4.90
CA ALA A 179 3.98 24.78 -5.60
C ALA A 179 2.88 25.61 -4.93
N GLN A 180 1.87 26.01 -5.69
CA GLN A 180 0.80 26.87 -5.18
C GLN A 180 -0.40 26.08 -4.66
N ALA A 181 -0.57 24.85 -5.13
CA ALA A 181 -1.61 23.93 -4.66
C ALA A 181 -1.07 22.48 -4.65
N MET A 182 -1.82 21.60 -4.02
CA MET A 182 -1.50 20.19 -3.94
C MET A 182 -2.75 19.34 -4.15
N GLY A 183 -2.62 18.27 -4.94
CA GLY A 183 -3.58 17.18 -4.94
C GLY A 183 -3.27 16.19 -3.81
N ALA A 184 -4.26 15.89 -3.00
CA ALA A 184 -4.10 15.18 -1.75
C ALA A 184 -5.18 14.13 -1.50
N ASN A 185 -4.91 13.23 -0.56
CA ASN A 185 -5.86 12.34 0.07
C ASN A 185 -6.33 12.99 1.39
N SER A 186 -7.64 13.08 1.61
CA SER A 186 -8.25 13.77 2.74
C SER A 186 -7.74 13.31 4.11
N GLN A 187 -7.52 12.00 4.32
CA GLN A 187 -6.98 11.48 5.58
C GLN A 187 -5.52 11.90 5.80
N LEU A 188 -4.72 11.96 4.73
CA LEU A 188 -3.33 12.38 4.85
C LEU A 188 -3.23 13.89 5.08
N VAL A 189 -4.18 14.69 4.58
CA VAL A 189 -4.29 16.12 4.94
C VAL A 189 -4.57 16.27 6.44
N SER A 190 -5.56 15.56 6.97
CA SER A 190 -5.88 15.58 8.41
C SER A 190 -4.69 15.12 9.26
N GLY A 191 -4.10 13.95 8.93
CA GLY A 191 -2.97 13.42 9.68
C GLY A 191 -1.72 14.32 9.63
N TYR A 192 -1.48 15.00 8.51
CA TYR A 192 -0.38 15.97 8.41
C TYR A 192 -0.66 17.22 9.24
N THR A 193 -1.91 17.72 9.22
CA THR A 193 -2.35 18.86 10.05
C THR A 193 -2.12 18.56 11.54
N GLU A 194 -2.53 17.39 12.01
CA GLU A 194 -2.35 16.94 13.39
C GLU A 194 -0.86 16.82 13.76
N ARG A 195 -0.06 16.19 12.89
CA ARG A 195 1.35 15.91 13.15
C ARG A 195 2.23 17.15 13.10
N GLU A 196 1.99 18.06 12.17
CA GLU A 196 2.88 19.20 11.88
C GLU A 196 2.30 20.55 12.32
N GLY A 197 1.05 20.58 12.82
CA GLY A 197 0.37 21.82 13.22
C GLY A 197 0.16 22.81 12.06
N LYS A 198 0.05 22.31 10.83
CA LYS A 198 -0.17 23.13 9.63
C LYS A 198 -1.63 23.08 9.21
N SER A 199 -2.16 24.17 8.70
CA SER A 199 -3.55 24.26 8.25
C SER A 199 -3.64 24.46 6.75
N PHE A 200 -4.66 23.87 6.14
CA PHE A 200 -4.90 23.92 4.70
C PHE A 200 -6.35 24.38 4.42
N ARG A 201 -6.53 25.08 3.31
CA ARG A 201 -7.84 25.37 2.74
C ARG A 201 -8.10 24.35 1.62
N VAL A 202 -9.24 23.68 1.69
CA VAL A 202 -9.72 22.78 0.63
C VAL A 202 -10.43 23.62 -0.42
N LEU A 203 -9.94 23.62 -1.65
CA LEU A 203 -10.57 24.28 -2.79
C LEU A 203 -11.62 23.37 -3.46
N TRP A 204 -11.44 22.06 -3.37
CA TRP A 204 -12.34 21.06 -3.96
C TRP A 204 -12.13 19.69 -3.33
N SER A 205 -13.23 18.93 -3.23
CA SER A 205 -13.24 17.51 -2.83
C SER A 205 -13.97 16.65 -3.86
N SER A 206 -13.50 15.45 -4.07
CA SER A 206 -14.13 14.44 -4.92
C SER A 206 -15.27 13.70 -4.23
N ALA A 207 -15.97 12.84 -4.97
CA ALA A 207 -16.70 11.73 -4.38
C ALA A 207 -15.75 10.81 -3.58
N SER A 208 -16.32 10.06 -2.64
CA SER A 208 -15.57 9.20 -1.73
C SER A 208 -15.17 7.86 -2.38
N PHE A 209 -14.00 7.35 -1.97
CA PHE A 209 -13.45 6.05 -2.36
C PHE A 209 -13.05 5.28 -1.10
N ASN A 210 -13.11 3.96 -1.15
CA ASN A 210 -12.52 3.13 -0.10
C ASN A 210 -10.99 3.33 -0.03
N ASP A 211 -10.40 3.05 1.13
CA ASP A 211 -8.95 3.12 1.31
C ASP A 211 -8.22 2.07 0.45
N LEU A 212 -6.88 2.12 0.44
CA LEU A 212 -6.04 1.18 -0.29
C LEU A 212 -6.41 -0.27 0.05
N ALA A 213 -6.35 -1.13 -0.94
CA ALA A 213 -6.64 -2.55 -0.80
C ALA A 213 -5.42 -3.33 -0.32
N LEU A 214 -5.64 -4.28 0.58
CA LEU A 214 -4.73 -5.40 0.78
C LEU A 214 -4.98 -6.40 -0.36
N MET A 215 -3.97 -6.65 -1.17
CA MET A 215 -4.06 -7.47 -2.37
C MET A 215 -3.00 -8.58 -2.37
N ALA A 216 -3.36 -9.71 -2.96
CA ALA A 216 -2.45 -10.83 -3.19
C ALA A 216 -2.29 -11.11 -4.68
N SER A 217 -1.06 -11.40 -5.09
CA SER A 217 -0.71 -11.87 -6.44
C SER A 217 -1.39 -13.21 -6.76
N PRO A 218 -1.72 -13.50 -8.02
CA PRO A 218 -2.21 -14.82 -8.42
C PRO A 218 -1.22 -15.97 -8.15
N ARG A 219 0.06 -15.68 -7.86
CA ARG A 219 1.07 -16.66 -7.45
C ARG A 219 0.92 -17.13 -6.01
N VAL A 220 0.16 -16.42 -5.17
CA VAL A 220 -0.10 -16.76 -3.78
C VAL A 220 -1.28 -17.72 -3.74
N SER A 221 -1.10 -18.85 -3.07
CA SER A 221 -2.18 -19.83 -2.91
C SER A 221 -3.33 -19.25 -2.08
N LYS A 222 -4.55 -19.77 -2.30
CA LYS A 222 -5.71 -19.36 -1.50
C LYS A 222 -5.46 -19.58 0.01
N LYS A 223 -4.81 -20.68 0.38
CA LYS A 223 -4.50 -21.01 1.78
C LYS A 223 -3.59 -19.96 2.42
N GLU A 224 -2.53 -19.57 1.74
CA GLU A 224 -1.57 -18.57 2.23
C GLU A 224 -2.21 -17.18 2.30
N ARG A 225 -2.96 -16.77 1.26
CA ARG A 225 -3.69 -15.51 1.26
C ARG A 225 -4.69 -15.44 2.42
N ASP A 226 -5.48 -16.49 2.64
CA ASP A 226 -6.48 -16.53 3.70
C ASP A 226 -5.81 -16.52 5.10
N ALA A 227 -4.66 -17.17 5.27
CA ALA A 227 -3.89 -17.14 6.51
C ALA A 227 -3.36 -15.71 6.80
N VAL A 228 -2.80 -15.03 5.80
CA VAL A 228 -2.34 -13.64 5.90
C VAL A 228 -3.52 -12.70 6.21
N ALA A 229 -4.65 -12.86 5.52
CA ALA A 229 -5.87 -12.08 5.75
C ALA A 229 -6.36 -12.23 7.19
N ASN A 230 -6.47 -13.47 7.69
CA ASN A 230 -6.89 -13.75 9.05
C ASN A 230 -5.94 -13.14 10.09
N ALA A 231 -4.63 -13.15 9.84
CA ALA A 231 -3.65 -12.53 10.73
C ALA A 231 -3.86 -11.01 10.83
N PHE A 232 -4.09 -10.31 9.70
CA PHE A 232 -4.45 -8.89 9.70
C PHE A 232 -5.74 -8.61 10.49
N PHE A 233 -6.80 -9.37 10.25
CA PHE A 233 -8.12 -9.10 10.84
C PHE A 233 -8.18 -9.45 12.32
N ASN A 234 -7.33 -10.38 12.79
CA ASN A 234 -7.26 -10.76 14.19
C ASN A 234 -6.34 -9.87 15.04
N MET A 235 -5.58 -8.93 14.45
CA MET A 235 -4.73 -8.01 15.21
C MET A 235 -5.47 -7.29 16.35
N PRO A 236 -6.70 -6.74 16.16
CA PRO A 236 -7.42 -6.06 17.23
C PRO A 236 -7.85 -7.00 18.37
N HIS A 237 -7.90 -8.31 18.15
CA HIS A 237 -8.33 -9.31 19.12
C HIS A 237 -7.18 -9.95 19.90
N ASP A 238 -5.93 -9.68 19.51
CA ASP A 238 -4.70 -10.12 20.19
C ASP A 238 -4.08 -8.95 20.95
N ALA A 239 -3.67 -9.15 22.20
CA ALA A 239 -3.06 -8.09 23.02
C ALA A 239 -1.80 -7.49 22.39
N TYR A 240 -0.96 -8.32 21.75
CA TYR A 240 0.24 -7.87 21.04
C TYR A 240 -0.12 -7.12 19.75
N GLY A 241 -1.09 -7.65 18.99
CA GLY A 241 -1.61 -7.01 17.78
C GLY A 241 -2.22 -5.63 18.07
N ARG A 242 -3.04 -5.50 19.12
CA ARG A 242 -3.62 -4.20 19.54
C ARG A 242 -2.55 -3.17 19.84
N ARG A 243 -1.49 -3.56 20.57
CA ARG A 243 -0.39 -2.64 20.90
C ARG A 243 0.29 -2.14 19.63
N ILE A 244 0.60 -3.03 18.66
CA ILE A 244 1.19 -2.65 17.38
C ILE A 244 0.29 -1.67 16.62
N LEU A 245 -1.02 -1.93 16.57
CA LEU A 245 -1.98 -1.06 15.89
C LEU A 245 -2.10 0.31 16.58
N GLN A 246 -2.06 0.34 17.91
CA GLN A 246 -2.04 1.59 18.67
C GLN A 246 -0.77 2.39 18.39
N GLU A 247 0.41 1.78 18.49
CA GLU A 247 1.69 2.41 18.18
C GLU A 247 1.73 2.93 16.72
N ALA A 248 1.17 2.17 15.76
CA ALA A 248 1.05 2.59 14.37
C ALA A 248 0.10 3.80 14.21
N THR A 249 -1.01 3.82 14.94
CA THR A 249 -1.99 4.93 14.95
C THR A 249 -1.33 6.22 15.45
N GLU A 250 -0.63 6.12 16.59
CA GLU A 250 0.06 7.25 17.22
C GLU A 250 1.21 7.76 16.33
N LEU A 251 1.98 6.85 15.73
CA LEU A 251 3.13 7.17 14.89
C LEU A 251 2.78 8.07 13.70
N VAL A 252 1.63 7.84 13.07
CA VAL A 252 1.20 8.58 11.87
C VAL A 252 0.14 9.62 12.17
N HIS A 253 -0.22 9.82 13.44
CA HIS A 253 -1.32 10.69 13.89
C HIS A 253 -2.61 10.43 13.09
N ALA A 254 -2.97 9.14 12.98
CA ALA A 254 -4.18 8.79 12.24
C ALA A 254 -5.43 9.30 12.99
N PRO A 255 -6.41 9.89 12.29
CA PRO A 255 -7.61 10.45 12.92
C PRO A 255 -8.52 9.40 13.54
N THR A 256 -8.34 8.15 13.19
CA THR A 256 -9.07 6.98 13.74
C THR A 256 -8.10 5.85 14.03
N PRO A 257 -8.39 4.96 15.01
CA PRO A 257 -7.57 3.79 15.27
C PRO A 257 -7.37 2.95 14.00
N ILE A 258 -6.12 2.59 13.72
CA ILE A 258 -5.80 1.74 12.58
C ILE A 258 -6.18 0.30 12.90
N THR A 259 -7.04 -0.27 12.06
CA THR A 259 -7.39 -1.70 12.04
C THR A 259 -7.55 -2.15 10.58
N PHE A 260 -7.67 -3.45 10.39
CA PHE A 260 -7.86 -4.03 9.05
C PHE A 260 -9.12 -4.89 9.06
N ILE A 261 -9.90 -4.81 7.97
CA ILE A 261 -11.16 -5.54 7.79
C ILE A 261 -11.20 -6.24 6.43
N PRO A 262 -12.03 -7.29 6.28
CA PRO A 262 -12.26 -7.93 4.99
C PRO A 262 -12.74 -6.92 3.93
N ALA A 263 -12.28 -7.09 2.72
CA ALA A 263 -12.78 -6.39 1.53
C ALA A 263 -12.70 -7.31 0.31
N THR A 264 -13.48 -6.99 -0.70
CA THR A 264 -13.62 -7.76 -1.94
C THR A 264 -13.45 -6.86 -3.16
N GLU A 265 -13.42 -7.44 -4.34
CA GLU A 265 -13.37 -6.72 -5.61
C GLU A 265 -14.56 -5.74 -5.78
N ALA A 266 -15.73 -6.05 -5.20
CA ALA A 266 -16.92 -5.20 -5.27
C ALA A 266 -16.72 -3.87 -4.52
N ASP A 267 -15.95 -3.86 -3.44
CA ASP A 267 -15.67 -2.66 -2.66
C ASP A 267 -14.85 -1.62 -3.46
N TYR A 268 -14.24 -2.04 -4.58
CA TYR A 268 -13.41 -1.20 -5.45
C TYR A 268 -14.05 -0.94 -6.83
N ALA A 269 -15.36 -1.15 -6.95
CA ALA A 269 -16.10 -0.86 -8.18
C ALA A 269 -16.02 0.62 -8.59
N SER A 270 -15.98 1.55 -7.62
CA SER A 270 -15.83 3.00 -7.87
C SER A 270 -14.50 3.34 -8.55
N TYR A 271 -13.42 2.65 -8.20
CA TYR A 271 -12.11 2.82 -8.84
C TYR A 271 -12.15 2.43 -10.32
N ARG A 272 -12.73 1.26 -10.62
CA ARG A 272 -12.90 0.76 -12.00
C ARG A 272 -13.81 1.68 -12.80
N ALA A 273 -14.91 2.15 -12.21
CA ALA A 273 -15.82 3.10 -12.84
C ALA A 273 -15.12 4.42 -13.17
N PHE A 274 -14.27 4.92 -12.27
CA PHE A 274 -13.45 6.11 -12.53
C PHE A 274 -12.55 5.93 -13.75
N TYR A 275 -11.75 4.86 -13.80
CA TYR A 275 -10.87 4.59 -14.95
C TYR A 275 -11.65 4.45 -16.27
N ASN A 276 -12.82 3.81 -16.23
CA ASN A 276 -13.68 3.66 -17.41
C ASN A 276 -14.27 5.00 -17.89
N SER A 277 -14.46 5.96 -16.98
CA SER A 277 -14.99 7.30 -17.28
C SER A 277 -13.94 8.28 -17.81
N LEU A 278 -12.64 7.96 -17.68
CA LEU A 278 -11.57 8.83 -18.16
C LEU A 278 -11.55 8.91 -19.68
N PRO A 279 -11.35 10.11 -20.25
CA PRO A 279 -11.05 10.24 -21.67
C PRO A 279 -9.74 9.54 -22.01
N ALA A 280 -9.57 9.15 -23.29
CA ALA A 280 -8.45 8.32 -23.73
C ALA A 280 -7.06 8.93 -23.42
N ASN A 281 -6.94 10.25 -23.43
CA ASN A 281 -5.71 10.98 -23.14
C ASN A 281 -5.34 11.05 -21.64
N LEU A 282 -6.23 10.55 -20.75
CA LEU A 282 -6.00 10.51 -19.29
C LEU A 282 -5.99 9.07 -18.74
N LYS A 283 -6.14 8.06 -19.58
CA LYS A 283 -6.09 6.64 -19.21
C LYS A 283 -4.70 6.13 -18.98
#